data_cc666e29acdd8968c5917784f2948475
#
_entry.id   cc666e29acdd8968c5917784f2948475
#
_cell.length_a   1.000
_cell.length_b   1.000
_cell.length_c   1.000
_cell.angle_alpha   90.00
_cell.angle_beta   90.00
_cell.angle_gamma   90.00
#
_symmetry.space_group_name_H-M   'P 1'
#
loop_
_entity.id
_entity.type
_entity.pdbx_description
1 polymer ?
#
loop_
_entity_poly.entity_id
_entity_poly.type
_entity_poly.pdbx_seq_one_letter_code
_entity_poly.pdbx_strand_id
1 'polypeptide(L)'
;AGYHGSLDMLRKLPELLGLGCYLVQDDRTRRKLDPTNHYRFEDGTPAKLDGTMGQYMWCWNIGFYFAEWKVGNLKYYAVSLSPIKGKQCVYIPAGGLSALGGGVMDRTNNILCSVVSDAAQYRGGNNDASRDGTYRTQLGMVATNMQYRNFSTYARKRGEGWDANWYVAQAVV
;
A
#
# COMPACT_ATOMS: atom_id res chain seq x y z
N ALA A 1 19.02 21.37 -4.81
CA ALA A 1 19.12 19.91 -4.67
C ALA A 1 20.01 19.38 -5.78
N GLY A 2 21.10 18.72 -5.41
CA GLY A 2 22.02 18.09 -6.37
C GLY A 2 21.67 16.61 -6.52
N TYR A 3 21.75 16.10 -7.73
CA TYR A 3 21.58 14.70 -8.04
C TYR A 3 22.95 14.05 -8.27
N HIS A 4 23.21 12.93 -7.59
CA HIS A 4 24.45 12.17 -7.74
C HIS A 4 24.11 10.73 -8.08
N GLY A 5 24.40 10.30 -9.30
CA GLY A 5 24.14 8.95 -9.79
C GLY A 5 23.71 8.94 -11.26
N SER A 6 23.27 7.78 -11.74
CA SER A 6 22.75 7.68 -13.11
C SER A 6 21.27 8.09 -13.15
N LEU A 7 20.97 9.18 -13.85
CA LEU A 7 19.60 9.62 -14.10
C LEU A 7 18.80 8.57 -14.87
N ASP A 8 19.44 7.83 -15.75
CA ASP A 8 18.79 6.78 -16.54
C ASP A 8 18.38 5.61 -15.65
N MET A 9 19.22 5.25 -14.69
CA MET A 9 18.85 4.24 -13.68
C MET A 9 17.67 4.69 -12.81
N LEU A 10 17.67 5.94 -12.38
CA LEU A 10 16.56 6.48 -11.58
C LEU A 10 15.25 6.47 -12.36
N ARG A 11 15.26 6.85 -13.62
CA ARG A 11 14.08 6.84 -14.50
C ARG A 11 13.54 5.43 -14.75
N LYS A 12 14.41 4.42 -14.78
CA LYS A 12 14.05 3.01 -14.95
C LYS A 12 13.66 2.32 -13.64
N LEU A 13 13.92 2.95 -12.50
CA LEU A 13 13.67 2.33 -11.19
C LEU A 13 12.22 1.88 -11.00
N PRO A 14 11.19 2.68 -11.37
CA PRO A 14 9.80 2.23 -11.28
C PRO A 14 9.53 0.94 -12.07
N GLU A 15 10.04 0.86 -13.29
CA GLU A 15 9.91 -0.33 -14.13
C GLU A 15 10.66 -1.53 -13.52
N LEU A 16 11.92 -1.33 -13.12
CA LEU A 16 12.76 -2.37 -12.50
C LEU A 16 12.15 -2.93 -11.22
N LEU A 17 11.54 -2.09 -10.40
CA LEU A 17 10.87 -2.50 -9.17
C LEU A 17 9.47 -3.06 -9.42
N GLY A 18 8.93 -2.94 -10.64
CA GLY A 18 7.55 -3.28 -10.95
C GLY A 18 6.55 -2.42 -10.18
N LEU A 19 6.88 -1.14 -9.98
CA LEU A 19 5.99 -0.19 -9.29
C LEU A 19 4.69 0.00 -10.07
N GLY A 20 3.58 0.08 -9.35
CA GLY A 20 2.29 0.39 -9.95
C GLY A 20 1.12 0.00 -9.06
N CYS A 21 -0.08 0.24 -9.59
CA CYS A 21 -1.32 -0.20 -8.97
C CYS A 21 -1.65 -1.63 -9.41
N TYR A 22 -2.10 -2.41 -8.46
CA TYR A 22 -2.44 -3.82 -8.62
C TYR A 22 -3.77 -4.13 -7.95
N LEU A 23 -4.46 -5.15 -8.41
CA LEU A 23 -5.44 -5.88 -7.62
C LEU A 23 -4.76 -7.11 -7.01
N VAL A 24 -4.78 -7.19 -5.67
CA VAL A 24 -4.07 -8.19 -4.88
C VAL A 24 -5.08 -9.09 -4.18
N GLN A 25 -5.04 -10.39 -4.45
CA GLN A 25 -5.86 -11.39 -3.81
C GLN A 25 -5.39 -11.69 -2.38
N ASP A 26 -6.19 -12.36 -1.58
CA ASP A 26 -5.86 -12.69 -0.20
C ASP A 26 -4.62 -13.59 -0.09
N ASP A 27 -4.37 -14.45 -1.08
CA ASP A 27 -3.16 -15.28 -1.22
C ASP A 27 -1.94 -14.49 -1.73
N ARG A 28 -2.08 -13.18 -1.92
CA ARG A 28 -1.07 -12.24 -2.44
C ARG A 28 -0.78 -12.37 -3.94
N THR A 29 -1.51 -13.20 -4.67
CA THR A 29 -1.50 -13.16 -6.13
C THR A 29 -1.95 -11.78 -6.60
N ARG A 30 -1.22 -11.19 -7.56
CA ARG A 30 -1.47 -9.82 -7.99
C ARG A 30 -1.49 -9.68 -9.51
N ARG A 31 -2.40 -8.85 -9.99
CA ARG A 31 -2.46 -8.44 -11.40
C ARG A 31 -2.31 -6.92 -11.49
N LYS A 32 -1.43 -6.49 -12.38
CA LYS A 32 -1.14 -5.07 -12.57
C LYS A 32 -2.22 -4.39 -13.37
N LEU A 33 -2.58 -3.20 -12.95
CA LEU A 33 -3.55 -2.35 -13.63
C LEU A 33 -2.85 -1.48 -14.66
N ASP A 34 -3.57 -1.11 -15.71
CA ASP A 34 -3.13 -0.14 -16.72
C ASP A 34 -2.86 1.20 -16.02
N PRO A 35 -1.63 1.77 -16.12
CA PRO A 35 -1.28 3.01 -15.42
C PRO A 35 -2.08 4.22 -15.88
N THR A 36 -2.73 4.14 -17.04
CA THR A 36 -3.56 5.21 -17.60
C THR A 36 -5.04 5.04 -17.28
N ASN A 37 -5.48 3.79 -16.97
CA ASN A 37 -6.87 3.49 -16.67
C ASN A 37 -7.00 2.30 -15.72
N HIS A 38 -7.10 2.53 -14.43
CA HIS A 38 -7.20 1.50 -13.41
C HIS A 38 -8.48 0.63 -13.45
N TYR A 39 -9.44 0.94 -14.32
CA TYR A 39 -10.57 0.05 -14.60
C TYR A 39 -10.23 -1.02 -15.65
N ARG A 40 -8.94 -1.17 -15.99
CA ARG A 40 -8.39 -2.23 -16.85
C ARG A 40 -7.09 -2.76 -16.27
N PHE A 41 -6.80 -4.01 -16.56
CA PHE A 41 -5.46 -4.58 -16.37
C PHE A 41 -4.55 -4.19 -17.55
N GLU A 42 -3.22 -4.36 -17.39
CA GLU A 42 -2.25 -4.07 -18.46
C GLU A 42 -2.53 -4.86 -19.77
N ASP A 43 -3.16 -6.02 -19.68
CA ASP A 43 -3.58 -6.82 -20.83
C ASP A 43 -4.87 -6.32 -21.52
N GLY A 44 -5.44 -5.22 -21.05
CA GLY A 44 -6.66 -4.61 -21.57
C GLY A 44 -7.96 -5.20 -21.05
N THR A 45 -7.93 -6.29 -20.27
CA THR A 45 -9.14 -6.87 -19.68
C THR A 45 -9.75 -5.96 -18.61
N PRO A 46 -11.09 -5.92 -18.46
CA PRO A 46 -11.75 -5.08 -17.46
C PRO A 46 -11.33 -5.42 -16.03
N ALA A 47 -11.15 -4.40 -15.20
CA ALA A 47 -10.90 -4.51 -13.77
C ALA A 47 -11.99 -3.78 -12.98
N LYS A 48 -12.28 -4.28 -11.75
CA LYS A 48 -13.21 -3.65 -10.81
C LYS A 48 -12.48 -3.28 -9.54
N LEU A 49 -12.64 -2.03 -9.10
CA LEU A 49 -12.01 -1.51 -7.88
C LEU A 49 -12.96 -1.59 -6.67
N ASP A 50 -13.75 -2.65 -6.59
CA ASP A 50 -14.79 -2.87 -5.59
C ASP A 50 -14.47 -4.02 -4.61
N GLY A 51 -13.25 -4.55 -4.65
CA GLY A 51 -12.81 -5.66 -3.81
C GLY A 51 -13.15 -7.05 -4.33
N THR A 52 -14.03 -7.19 -5.34
CA THR A 52 -14.41 -8.51 -5.90
C THR A 52 -13.30 -9.16 -6.70
N MET A 53 -12.37 -8.38 -7.25
CA MET A 53 -11.23 -8.84 -8.03
C MET A 53 -9.89 -8.71 -7.26
N GLY A 54 -9.93 -8.45 -5.97
CA GLY A 54 -8.78 -8.22 -5.10
C GLY A 54 -8.75 -6.82 -4.51
N GLN A 55 -7.76 -6.57 -3.65
CA GLN A 55 -7.56 -5.30 -2.98
C GLN A 55 -6.77 -4.34 -3.85
N TYR A 56 -7.18 -3.09 -3.92
CA TYR A 56 -6.54 -2.05 -4.71
C TYR A 56 -5.30 -1.52 -3.98
N MET A 57 -4.12 -1.92 -4.47
CA MET A 57 -2.84 -1.72 -3.80
C MET A 57 -1.82 -1.06 -4.73
N TRP A 58 -1.03 -0.15 -4.18
CA TRP A 58 0.22 0.30 -4.77
C TRP A 58 1.32 -0.68 -4.39
N CYS A 59 1.91 -1.37 -5.36
CA CYS A 59 2.86 -2.45 -5.11
C CYS A 59 4.21 -2.22 -5.78
N TRP A 60 5.22 -2.90 -5.23
CA TRP A 60 6.54 -3.14 -5.83
C TRP A 60 6.85 -4.64 -5.74
N ASN A 61 7.43 -5.19 -6.82
CA ASN A 61 7.59 -6.63 -6.98
C ASN A 61 9.00 -7.13 -6.59
N ILE A 62 9.95 -6.22 -6.46
CA ILE A 62 11.34 -6.54 -6.10
C ILE A 62 11.71 -5.73 -4.86
N GLY A 63 12.29 -6.42 -3.86
CA GLY A 63 12.81 -5.76 -2.67
C GLY A 63 14.02 -4.89 -2.99
N PHE A 64 14.23 -3.85 -2.23
CA PHE A 64 15.31 -2.90 -2.43
C PHE A 64 15.90 -2.40 -1.11
N TYR A 65 17.09 -1.81 -1.17
CA TYR A 65 17.75 -1.17 -0.05
C TYR A 65 17.53 0.33 -0.11
N PHE A 66 17.21 0.91 1.03
CA PHE A 66 17.09 2.34 1.23
C PHE A 66 18.12 2.82 2.26
N ALA A 67 18.77 3.94 2.00
CA ALA A 67 19.63 4.61 2.95
C ALA A 67 19.37 6.11 2.98
N GLU A 68 19.46 6.69 4.16
CA GLU A 68 19.40 8.12 4.41
C GLU A 68 20.64 8.53 5.21
N TRP A 69 21.30 9.63 4.82
CA TRP A 69 22.41 10.19 5.60
C TRP A 69 22.52 11.70 5.40
N LYS A 70 23.29 12.35 6.25
CA LYS A 70 23.58 13.79 6.16
C LYS A 70 25.07 14.03 5.95
N VAL A 71 25.39 15.07 5.17
CA VAL A 71 26.75 15.64 5.06
C VAL A 71 26.61 17.16 5.18
N GLY A 72 27.08 17.71 6.27
CA GLY A 72 26.81 19.11 6.62
C GLY A 72 25.31 19.36 6.74
N ASN A 73 24.80 20.35 6.00
CA ASN A 73 23.37 20.69 5.96
C ASN A 73 22.57 19.94 4.85
N LEU A 74 23.23 19.07 4.08
CA LEU A 74 22.60 18.34 2.99
C LEU A 74 22.14 16.96 3.47
N LYS A 75 20.92 16.61 3.13
CA LYS A 75 20.33 15.29 3.37
C LYS A 75 20.31 14.49 2.05
N TYR A 76 20.82 13.28 2.11
CA TYR A 76 20.94 12.38 0.97
C TYR A 76 20.02 11.17 1.16
N TYR A 77 19.45 10.72 0.06
CA TYR A 77 18.66 9.50 -0.02
C TYR A 77 19.21 8.63 -1.14
N ALA A 78 19.22 7.33 -0.94
CA ALA A 78 19.60 6.39 -1.99
C ALA A 78 18.71 5.15 -1.96
N VAL A 79 18.39 4.65 -3.14
CA VAL A 79 17.69 3.39 -3.40
C VAL A 79 18.59 2.52 -4.26
N SER A 80 18.71 1.23 -3.91
CA SER A 80 19.57 0.29 -4.61
C SER A 80 19.01 -1.13 -4.52
N LEU A 81 19.28 -1.96 -5.52
CA LEU A 81 18.98 -3.40 -5.48
C LEU A 81 20.01 -4.21 -4.67
N SER A 82 21.09 -3.58 -4.24
CA SER A 82 22.11 -4.17 -3.36
C SER A 82 22.45 -3.22 -2.21
N PRO A 83 23.04 -3.72 -1.10
CA PRO A 83 23.46 -2.87 0.01
C PRO A 83 24.38 -1.73 -0.45
N ILE A 84 24.13 -0.52 0.02
CA ILE A 84 24.90 0.67 -0.36
C ILE A 84 26.18 0.70 0.48
N LYS A 85 27.32 0.57 -0.18
CA LYS A 85 28.65 0.48 0.48
C LYS A 85 28.89 1.69 1.40
N GLY A 86 29.27 1.38 2.64
CA GLY A 86 29.60 2.38 3.65
C GLY A 86 28.40 3.18 4.20
N LYS A 87 27.16 2.70 3.95
CA LYS A 87 25.94 3.28 4.51
C LYS A 87 25.15 2.24 5.30
N GLN A 88 24.51 2.71 6.36
CA GLN A 88 23.49 1.90 7.02
C GLN A 88 22.25 1.86 6.13
N CYS A 89 21.84 0.67 5.71
CA CYS A 89 20.71 0.47 4.81
C CYS A 89 19.57 -0.25 5.52
N VAL A 90 18.34 0.09 5.16
CA VAL A 90 17.15 -0.68 5.49
C VAL A 90 16.74 -1.45 4.24
N TYR A 91 16.52 -2.76 4.38
CA TYR A 91 15.95 -3.57 3.32
C TYR A 91 14.42 -3.49 3.35
N ILE A 92 13.83 -3.11 2.24
CA ILE A 92 12.39 -3.08 2.01
C ILE A 92 12.04 -4.30 1.14
N PRO A 93 11.39 -5.32 1.68
CA PRO A 93 10.99 -6.49 0.89
C PRO A 93 9.92 -6.10 -0.14
N ALA A 94 9.75 -6.93 -1.17
CA ALA A 94 8.62 -6.79 -2.10
C ALA A 94 7.30 -6.74 -1.32
N GLY A 95 6.39 -5.86 -1.73
CA GLY A 95 5.17 -5.62 -0.96
C GLY A 95 4.18 -4.69 -1.64
N GLY A 96 3.28 -4.14 -0.86
CA GLY A 96 2.31 -3.16 -1.32
C GLY A 96 1.64 -2.41 -0.17
N LEU A 97 1.10 -1.27 -0.49
CA LEU A 97 0.32 -0.40 0.40
C LEU A 97 -1.07 -0.18 -0.20
N SER A 98 -2.06 0.15 0.62
CA SER A 98 -3.35 0.59 0.10
C SER A 98 -3.15 1.76 -0.87
N ALA A 99 -3.64 1.64 -2.10
CA ALA A 99 -3.52 2.69 -3.11
C ALA A 99 -4.32 3.97 -2.75
N LEU A 100 -5.26 3.86 -1.80
CA LEU A 100 -6.07 4.98 -1.31
C LEU A 100 -5.48 5.63 -0.05
N GLY A 101 -4.28 5.24 0.37
CA GLY A 101 -3.59 5.79 1.55
C GLY A 101 -4.21 5.43 2.90
N GLY A 102 -5.24 4.58 2.92
CA GLY A 102 -5.91 4.12 4.12
C GLY A 102 -6.68 2.84 3.89
N GLY A 103 -7.38 2.36 4.90
CA GLY A 103 -8.22 1.18 4.84
C GLY A 103 -9.65 1.47 5.24
N VAL A 104 -10.58 0.69 4.72
CA VAL A 104 -11.99 0.64 5.14
C VAL A 104 -12.26 -0.66 5.88
N MET A 105 -13.24 -0.65 6.79
CA MET A 105 -13.60 -1.85 7.54
C MET A 105 -14.78 -2.57 6.88
N ASP A 106 -14.54 -3.78 6.41
CA ASP A 106 -15.62 -4.73 6.19
C ASP A 106 -16.12 -5.21 7.56
N ARG A 107 -17.33 -4.79 7.92
CA ARG A 107 -17.92 -5.09 9.22
C ARG A 107 -18.45 -6.51 9.33
N THR A 108 -18.88 -7.09 8.25
CA THR A 108 -19.42 -8.45 8.24
C THR A 108 -18.33 -9.44 8.62
N ASN A 109 -17.14 -9.27 8.07
CA ASN A 109 -16.00 -10.17 8.27
C ASN A 109 -14.99 -9.62 9.29
N ASN A 110 -15.11 -8.36 9.70
CA ASN A 110 -14.13 -7.65 10.53
C ASN A 110 -12.72 -7.68 9.92
N ILE A 111 -12.62 -7.37 8.64
CA ILE A 111 -11.38 -7.35 7.88
C ILE A 111 -11.09 -5.92 7.41
N LEU A 112 -9.83 -5.50 7.52
CA LEU A 112 -9.37 -4.25 6.94
C LEU A 112 -9.14 -4.43 5.45
N CYS A 113 -9.74 -3.53 4.65
CA CYS A 113 -9.72 -3.57 3.19
C CYS A 113 -9.17 -2.26 2.63
N SER A 114 -8.57 -2.31 1.45
CA SER A 114 -8.34 -1.10 0.64
C SER A 114 -9.63 -0.66 -0.04
N VAL A 115 -10.38 -1.62 -0.59
CA VAL A 115 -11.68 -1.43 -1.24
C VAL A 115 -12.65 -2.53 -0.84
N VAL A 116 -13.95 -2.24 -0.84
CA VAL A 116 -15.04 -3.21 -0.61
C VAL A 116 -16.16 -3.02 -1.64
N SER A 117 -16.88 -4.11 -1.94
CA SER A 117 -17.96 -4.12 -2.92
C SER A 117 -19.29 -3.60 -2.39
N ASP A 118 -19.52 -3.71 -1.09
CA ASP A 118 -20.76 -3.31 -0.44
C ASP A 118 -20.51 -2.19 0.58
N ALA A 119 -21.00 -0.99 0.26
CA ALA A 119 -20.86 0.17 1.11
C ALA A 119 -21.55 0.03 2.49
N ALA A 120 -22.57 -0.82 2.59
CA ALA A 120 -23.25 -1.07 3.85
C ALA A 120 -22.43 -1.92 4.82
N GLN A 121 -21.47 -2.66 4.32
CA GLN A 121 -20.62 -3.56 5.11
C GLN A 121 -19.44 -2.85 5.78
N TYR A 122 -19.11 -1.63 5.39
CA TYR A 122 -17.98 -0.92 5.95
C TYR A 122 -18.35 0.45 6.50
N ARG A 123 -17.49 0.94 7.35
CA ARG A 123 -17.58 2.28 7.91
C ARG A 123 -16.19 2.86 8.10
N GLY A 124 -16.10 4.16 8.08
CA GLY A 124 -15.00 4.89 8.67
C GLY A 124 -15.27 5.17 10.15
N GLY A 125 -14.53 6.12 10.69
CA GLY A 125 -14.66 6.46 12.11
C GLY A 125 -14.17 5.34 13.01
N ASN A 126 -14.75 5.25 14.18
CA ASN A 126 -14.28 4.35 15.25
C ASN A 126 -14.72 2.88 15.12
N ASN A 127 -15.33 2.49 14.03
CA ASN A 127 -15.85 1.13 13.83
C ASN A 127 -16.74 0.63 15.00
N ASP A 128 -17.50 1.51 15.62
CA ASP A 128 -18.36 1.22 16.76
C ASP A 128 -19.81 1.05 16.30
N ALA A 129 -20.34 -0.14 16.42
CA ALA A 129 -21.68 -0.50 16.00
C ALA A 129 -22.77 0.35 16.71
N SER A 130 -22.55 0.70 17.98
CA SER A 130 -23.49 1.50 18.76
C SER A 130 -23.63 2.93 18.25
N ARG A 131 -22.64 3.41 17.52
CA ARG A 131 -22.58 4.77 16.95
C ARG A 131 -22.98 4.85 15.48
N ASP A 132 -23.30 3.75 14.84
CA ASP A 132 -23.60 3.72 13.40
C ASP A 132 -24.72 4.67 12.99
N GLY A 133 -25.76 4.79 13.79
CA GLY A 133 -26.86 5.71 13.53
C GLY A 133 -26.47 7.18 13.60
N THR A 134 -25.49 7.53 14.45
CA THR A 134 -25.06 8.90 14.71
C THR A 134 -23.80 9.29 13.92
N TYR A 135 -22.88 8.33 13.75
CA TYR A 135 -21.57 8.54 13.13
C TYR A 135 -21.37 7.69 11.89
N ARG A 136 -22.47 7.37 11.23
CA ARG A 136 -22.45 6.60 10.00
C ARG A 136 -21.58 7.31 8.97
N THR A 137 -20.53 6.64 8.54
CA THR A 137 -19.64 7.18 7.54
C THR A 137 -20.20 6.96 6.14
N GLN A 138 -19.88 7.92 5.30
CA GLN A 138 -20.20 7.81 3.88
C GLN A 138 -19.31 6.78 3.20
N LEU A 139 -19.75 6.35 2.03
CA LEU A 139 -19.00 5.47 1.15
C LEU A 139 -17.57 5.98 0.92
N GLY A 140 -16.61 5.10 1.07
CA GLY A 140 -15.19 5.41 0.82
C GLY A 140 -14.44 6.08 1.96
N MET A 141 -15.06 6.31 3.12
CA MET A 141 -14.35 6.87 4.26
C MET A 141 -13.45 5.84 4.92
N VAL A 142 -12.23 6.28 5.26
CA VAL A 142 -11.24 5.43 5.93
C VAL A 142 -11.64 5.07 7.36
N ALA A 143 -11.25 3.89 7.79
CA ALA A 143 -11.36 3.46 9.17
C ALA A 143 -10.44 4.30 10.05
N THR A 144 -10.96 4.84 11.14
CA THR A 144 -10.22 5.69 12.08
C THR A 144 -10.58 5.33 13.53
N ASN A 145 -9.90 5.98 14.47
CA ASN A 145 -10.19 5.89 15.90
C ASN A 145 -10.13 4.45 16.46
N MET A 146 -9.16 3.67 15.97
CA MET A 146 -8.81 2.35 16.48
C MET A 146 -7.36 2.34 16.96
N GLN A 147 -7.06 1.49 17.95
CA GLN A 147 -5.68 1.26 18.34
C GLN A 147 -4.91 0.56 17.20
N TYR A 148 -3.62 0.88 17.05
CA TYR A 148 -2.77 0.27 16.02
C TYR A 148 -2.86 -1.26 15.98
N ARG A 149 -2.84 -1.91 17.14
CA ARG A 149 -2.99 -3.38 17.23
C ARG A 149 -4.27 -3.90 16.58
N ASN A 150 -5.36 -3.12 16.60
CA ASN A 150 -6.62 -3.53 16.00
C ASN A 150 -6.54 -3.42 14.48
N PHE A 151 -5.91 -2.37 13.94
CA PHE A 151 -5.61 -2.29 12.49
C PHE A 151 -4.81 -3.50 12.03
N SER A 152 -3.74 -3.85 12.76
CA SER A 152 -2.91 -5.02 12.48
C SER A 152 -3.73 -6.33 12.56
N THR A 153 -4.50 -6.51 13.63
CA THR A 153 -5.35 -7.69 13.79
C THR A 153 -6.34 -7.87 12.65
N TYR A 154 -7.02 -6.79 12.24
CA TYR A 154 -8.00 -6.84 11.16
C TYR A 154 -7.36 -6.99 9.77
N ALA A 155 -6.17 -6.42 9.54
CA ALA A 155 -5.43 -6.65 8.32
C ALA A 155 -4.99 -8.12 8.19
N ARG A 156 -4.44 -8.71 9.27
CA ARG A 156 -3.96 -10.10 9.31
C ARG A 156 -5.06 -11.15 9.11
N LYS A 157 -6.32 -10.81 9.40
CA LYS A 157 -7.45 -11.71 9.09
C LYS A 157 -7.61 -12.00 7.60
N ARG A 158 -7.03 -11.20 6.74
CA ARG A 158 -7.03 -11.45 5.29
C ARG A 158 -6.13 -12.62 4.90
N GLY A 159 -5.09 -12.88 5.67
CA GLY A 159 -4.16 -13.97 5.44
C GLY A 159 -2.72 -13.63 5.80
N GLU A 160 -1.84 -14.58 5.57
CA GLU A 160 -0.42 -14.43 5.82
C GLU A 160 0.18 -13.31 4.96
N GLY A 161 1.02 -12.47 5.56
CA GLY A 161 1.69 -11.35 4.89
C GLY A 161 0.86 -10.08 4.78
N TRP A 162 -0.39 -10.08 5.24
CA TRP A 162 -1.20 -8.87 5.41
C TRP A 162 -1.02 -8.30 6.82
N ASP A 163 -0.78 -6.97 6.90
CA ASP A 163 -0.63 -6.27 8.18
C ASP A 163 -1.00 -4.79 8.04
N ALA A 164 -1.06 -4.09 9.17
CA ALA A 164 -1.09 -2.65 9.15
C ALA A 164 0.23 -2.09 8.60
N ASN A 165 0.16 -0.93 7.97
CA ASN A 165 1.30 -0.34 7.29
C ASN A 165 2.49 -0.11 8.24
N TRP A 166 3.68 -0.42 7.75
CA TRP A 166 4.93 -0.17 8.41
C TRP A 166 5.49 1.20 8.02
N TYR A 167 5.81 2.03 9.02
CA TYR A 167 6.26 3.41 8.82
C TYR A 167 7.40 3.57 7.80
N VAL A 168 8.40 2.68 7.83
CA VAL A 168 9.54 2.78 6.90
C VAL A 168 9.11 2.58 5.46
N ALA A 169 8.22 1.62 5.17
CA ALA A 169 7.70 1.41 3.83
C ALA A 169 6.92 2.65 3.35
N GLN A 170 6.09 3.24 4.21
CA GLN A 170 5.33 4.44 3.87
C GLN A 170 6.22 5.67 3.63
N ALA A 171 7.34 5.76 4.33
CA ALA A 171 8.24 6.91 4.19
C ALA A 171 9.12 6.85 2.94
N VAL A 172 9.26 5.67 2.31
CA VAL A 172 10.20 5.41 1.22
C VAL A 172 9.48 5.18 -0.11
N VAL A 173 8.27 4.66 -0.11
CA VAL A 173 7.45 4.34 -1.28
C VAL A 173 6.42 5.43 -1.52
#